data_85b8e7d6cf9eee12a18b8958870caa4c
#
_entry.id   85b8e7d6cf9eee12a18b8958870caa4c
#
_cell.length_a   1.000
_cell.length_b   1.000
_cell.length_c   1.000
_cell.angle_alpha   90.00
_cell.angle_beta   90.00
_cell.angle_gamma   90.00
#
_symmetry.space_group_name_H-M   'P 1'
#
loop_
_entity.id
_entity.type
_entity.pdbx_description
1 polymer ?
#
loop_
_entity_poly.entity_id
_entity_poly.type
_entity_poly.pdbx_seq_one_letter_code
_entity_poly.pdbx_strand_id
1 'polypeptide(L)'
;MEKITLVELEEWQRAQRAFTLLDVRRAQVRQADGADIAGSEWRSPDGLFTWKDEILRDRPVVVVCAHGHELSEGTAATLRAMGLDARYLVDGFSGWRDSGRPTVPFKMSEVQP
;
A
#
# COMPACT_ATOMS: atom_id res chain seq x y z
N MET A 1 -13.81 -6.25 -5.91
CA MET A 1 -12.79 -5.86 -6.88
C MET A 1 -11.43 -6.19 -6.35
N GLU A 2 -10.55 -6.64 -7.24
CA GLU A 2 -9.22 -7.07 -6.80
C GLU A 2 -8.17 -5.98 -6.90
N LYS A 3 -8.45 -4.92 -7.65
CA LYS A 3 -7.49 -3.86 -7.93
C LYS A 3 -8.13 -2.48 -7.87
N ILE A 4 -7.29 -1.47 -7.74
CA ILE A 4 -7.70 -0.08 -7.74
C ILE A 4 -6.71 0.71 -8.61
N THR A 5 -7.20 1.64 -9.40
CA THR A 5 -6.35 2.46 -10.28
C THR A 5 -5.80 3.65 -9.52
N LEU A 6 -4.79 4.30 -10.11
CA LEU A 6 -4.23 5.54 -9.56
C LEU A 6 -5.31 6.61 -9.41
N VAL A 7 -6.17 6.75 -10.41
CA VAL A 7 -7.25 7.74 -10.38
C VAL A 7 -8.23 7.44 -9.25
N GLU A 8 -8.61 6.18 -9.12
CA GLU A 8 -9.55 5.77 -8.06
C GLU A 8 -8.98 6.00 -6.67
N LEU A 9 -7.70 5.69 -6.46
CA LEU A 9 -7.08 5.94 -5.15
C LEU A 9 -7.06 7.44 -4.85
N GLU A 10 -6.70 8.25 -5.84
CA GLU A 10 -6.71 9.70 -5.67
C GLU A 10 -8.10 10.21 -5.28
N GLU A 11 -9.13 9.67 -5.92
CA GLU A 11 -10.51 10.03 -5.61
C GLU A 11 -10.89 9.64 -4.17
N TRP A 12 -10.47 8.45 -3.73
CA TRP A 12 -10.71 8.02 -2.35
C TRP A 12 -10.06 8.95 -1.34
N GLN A 13 -8.84 9.39 -1.63
CA GLN A 13 -8.14 10.34 -0.76
C GLN A 13 -8.83 11.69 -0.73
N ARG A 14 -9.25 12.18 -1.89
CA ARG A 14 -9.93 13.46 -2.03
C ARG A 14 -11.27 13.46 -1.31
N ALA A 15 -11.98 12.35 -1.36
CA ALA A 15 -13.26 12.18 -0.68
C ALA A 15 -13.12 11.88 0.80
N GLN A 16 -11.88 11.75 1.29
CA GLN A 16 -11.59 11.41 2.69
C GLN A 16 -12.27 10.11 3.12
N ARG A 17 -12.33 9.16 2.22
CA ARG A 17 -12.93 7.85 2.48
C ARG A 17 -12.08 7.10 3.52
N ALA A 18 -12.74 6.36 4.42
CA ALA A 18 -12.03 5.53 5.39
C ALA A 18 -11.50 4.28 4.70
N PHE A 19 -10.17 4.13 4.67
CA PHE A 19 -9.51 2.94 4.14
C PHE A 19 -8.09 2.86 4.72
N THR A 20 -7.51 1.66 4.66
CA THR A 20 -6.12 1.46 5.04
C THR A 20 -5.28 1.46 3.77
N LEU A 21 -4.24 2.30 3.73
CA LEU A 21 -3.28 2.32 2.62
C LEU A 21 -2.02 1.63 3.12
N LEU A 22 -1.82 0.40 2.67
CA LEU A 22 -0.78 -0.49 3.17
C LEU A 22 0.35 -0.59 2.16
N ASP A 23 1.53 -0.10 2.55
CA ASP A 23 2.72 -0.14 1.70
C ASP A 23 3.56 -1.36 2.06
N VAL A 24 3.73 -2.26 1.12
CA VAL A 24 4.51 -3.49 1.31
C VAL A 24 5.74 -3.53 0.43
N ARG A 25 6.25 -2.37 0.00
CA ARG A 25 7.54 -2.33 -0.69
C ARG A 25 8.62 -2.91 0.22
N ARG A 26 9.60 -3.57 -0.37
CA ARG A 26 10.75 -4.02 0.42
C ARG A 26 11.49 -2.81 0.96
N ALA A 27 12.08 -2.94 2.15
CA ALA A 27 12.72 -1.83 2.84
C ALA A 27 13.76 -1.10 1.97
N GLN A 28 14.59 -1.84 1.24
CA GLN A 28 15.61 -1.25 0.39
C GLN A 28 15.01 -0.44 -0.76
N VAL A 29 13.90 -0.94 -1.33
CA VAL A 29 13.22 -0.26 -2.42
C VAL A 29 12.60 1.04 -1.91
N ARG A 30 11.94 0.98 -0.77
CA ARG A 30 11.32 2.15 -0.14
C ARG A 30 12.38 3.21 0.18
N GLN A 31 13.52 2.79 0.74
CA GLN A 31 14.64 3.69 1.02
C GLN A 31 15.17 4.36 -0.24
N ALA A 32 15.36 3.57 -1.29
CA ALA A 32 15.88 4.09 -2.57
C ALA A 32 14.90 5.09 -3.20
N ASP A 33 13.60 4.84 -3.08
CA ASP A 33 12.57 5.77 -3.57
C ASP A 33 12.57 7.08 -2.78
N GLY A 34 12.87 7.01 -1.49
CA GLY A 34 12.97 8.19 -0.63
C GLY A 34 11.66 8.89 -0.32
N ALA A 35 10.52 8.28 -0.66
CA ALA A 35 9.21 8.90 -0.51
C ALA A 35 8.13 7.85 -0.34
N ASP A 36 7.01 8.27 0.23
CA ASP A 36 5.81 7.44 0.43
C ASP A 36 4.59 8.16 -0.13
N ILE A 37 3.51 7.41 -0.34
CA ILE A 37 2.20 8.01 -0.60
C ILE A 37 1.67 8.51 0.74
N ALA A 38 1.15 9.73 0.78
CA ALA A 38 0.61 10.30 2.02
C ALA A 38 -0.48 9.38 2.60
N GLY A 39 -0.41 9.17 3.91
CA GLY A 39 -1.38 8.34 4.61
C GLY A 39 -1.08 6.85 4.59
N SER A 40 -0.02 6.43 3.89
CA SER A 40 0.34 5.02 3.87
C SER A 40 1.03 4.60 5.17
N GLU A 41 0.81 3.34 5.54
CA GLU A 41 1.56 2.72 6.62
C GLU A 41 2.38 1.58 6.03
N TRP A 42 3.67 1.57 6.35
CA TRP A 42 4.58 0.57 5.82
C TRP A 42 4.62 -0.66 6.70
N ARG A 43 4.57 -1.82 6.06
CA ARG A 43 4.75 -3.11 6.72
C ARG A 43 5.68 -3.96 5.87
N SER A 44 6.63 -4.63 6.51
CA SER A 44 7.52 -5.53 5.79
C SER A 44 6.72 -6.67 5.16
N PRO A 45 6.88 -6.90 3.86
CA PRO A 45 6.16 -8.00 3.21
C PRO A 45 6.51 -9.37 3.78
N ASP A 46 7.73 -9.52 4.29
CA ASP A 46 8.18 -10.78 4.88
C ASP A 46 7.50 -11.10 6.20
N GLY A 47 6.93 -10.08 6.85
CA GLY A 47 6.27 -10.24 8.12
C GLY A 47 4.75 -10.40 8.05
N LEU A 48 4.21 -10.69 6.85
CA LEU A 48 2.76 -10.74 6.64
C LEU A 48 2.02 -11.54 7.71
N PHE A 49 2.50 -12.73 8.03
CA PHE A 49 1.83 -13.58 9.02
C PHE A 49 1.93 -13.04 10.44
N THR A 50 2.84 -12.10 10.69
CA THR A 50 2.96 -11.43 11.98
C THR A 50 1.96 -10.29 12.11
N TRP A 51 1.86 -9.43 11.08
CA TRP A 51 1.02 -8.22 11.19
C TRP A 51 -0.36 -8.36 10.57
N LYS A 52 -0.67 -9.46 9.89
CA LYS A 52 -1.96 -9.60 9.17
C LYS A 52 -3.18 -9.40 10.07
N ASP A 53 -3.08 -9.81 11.33
CA ASP A 53 -4.19 -9.71 12.27
C ASP A 53 -4.34 -8.30 12.87
N GLU A 54 -3.39 -7.41 12.62
CA GLU A 54 -3.44 -6.02 13.07
C GLU A 54 -4.19 -5.12 12.08
N ILE A 55 -4.50 -5.63 10.90
CA ILE A 55 -5.17 -4.84 9.88
C ILE A 55 -6.65 -4.71 10.22
N LEU A 56 -7.15 -3.47 10.23
CA LEU A 56 -8.55 -3.20 10.55
C LEU A 56 -9.47 -3.85 9.52
N ARG A 57 -10.51 -4.50 10.02
CA ARG A 57 -11.43 -5.26 9.18
C ARG A 57 -12.70 -4.48 8.80
N ASP A 58 -12.86 -3.26 9.30
CA ASP A 58 -14.05 -2.44 9.11
C ASP A 58 -13.97 -1.51 7.90
N ARG A 59 -12.91 -1.63 7.11
CA ARG A 59 -12.67 -0.72 5.97
C ARG A 59 -11.88 -1.41 4.88
N PRO A 60 -11.96 -0.91 3.64
CA PRO A 60 -11.15 -1.44 2.55
C PRO A 60 -9.66 -1.26 2.81
N VAL A 61 -8.86 -2.16 2.23
CA VAL A 61 -7.40 -2.10 2.29
C VAL A 61 -6.88 -1.97 0.87
N VAL A 62 -6.02 -0.97 0.65
CA VAL A 62 -5.32 -0.79 -0.61
C VAL A 62 -3.86 -1.15 -0.38
N VAL A 63 -3.36 -2.12 -1.13
CA VAL A 63 -2.00 -2.63 -0.99
C VAL A 63 -1.12 -2.07 -2.09
N VAL A 64 0.01 -1.48 -1.70
CA VAL A 64 0.94 -0.82 -2.63
C VAL A 64 2.28 -1.51 -2.59
N CYS A 65 2.83 -1.84 -3.75
CA CYS A 65 4.24 -2.21 -3.88
C CYS A 65 4.90 -1.30 -4.93
N ALA A 66 6.12 -1.61 -5.35
CA ALA A 66 6.86 -0.71 -6.23
C ALA A 66 6.16 -0.48 -7.57
N HIS A 67 5.70 -1.56 -8.22
CA HIS A 67 5.17 -1.49 -9.59
C HIS A 67 3.76 -2.09 -9.74
N GLY A 68 3.11 -2.48 -8.65
CA GLY A 68 1.77 -3.06 -8.73
C GLY A 68 1.74 -4.47 -9.27
N HIS A 69 2.79 -5.25 -9.05
CA HIS A 69 2.89 -6.63 -9.52
C HIS A 69 2.75 -7.65 -8.40
N GLU A 70 3.50 -8.73 -8.48
CA GLU A 70 3.32 -9.94 -7.68
C GLU A 70 3.19 -9.70 -6.16
N LEU A 71 4.00 -8.80 -5.62
CA LEU A 71 4.04 -8.60 -4.17
C LEU A 71 2.72 -8.03 -3.63
N SER A 72 2.22 -6.96 -4.26
CA SER A 72 0.95 -6.37 -3.81
C SER A 72 -0.24 -7.23 -4.20
N GLU A 73 -0.18 -7.88 -5.37
CA GLU A 73 -1.24 -8.80 -5.78
C GLU A 73 -1.35 -9.96 -4.81
N GLY A 74 -0.22 -10.58 -4.46
CA GLY A 74 -0.20 -11.72 -3.54
C GLY A 74 -0.64 -11.35 -2.15
N THR A 75 -0.17 -10.19 -1.65
CA THR A 75 -0.58 -9.71 -0.34
C THR A 75 -2.09 -9.43 -0.29
N ALA A 76 -2.60 -8.74 -1.31
CA ALA A 76 -4.05 -8.47 -1.38
C ALA A 76 -4.86 -9.75 -1.46
N ALA A 77 -4.39 -10.74 -2.24
CA ALA A 77 -5.09 -12.02 -2.35
C ALA A 77 -5.15 -12.74 -1.00
N THR A 78 -4.04 -12.72 -0.24
CA THR A 78 -4.00 -13.33 1.09
C THR A 78 -4.98 -12.65 2.03
N LEU A 79 -5.00 -11.31 2.02
CA LEU A 79 -5.92 -10.56 2.88
C LEU A 79 -7.38 -10.82 2.49
N ARG A 80 -7.68 -10.94 1.19
CA ARG A 80 -9.03 -11.30 0.74
C ARG A 80 -9.42 -12.68 1.23
N ALA A 81 -8.50 -13.63 1.20
CA ALA A 81 -8.76 -14.98 1.70
C ALA A 81 -9.08 -14.98 3.19
N MET A 82 -8.62 -13.96 3.91
CA MET A 82 -8.92 -13.77 5.33
C MET A 82 -10.21 -12.99 5.57
N GLY A 83 -10.92 -12.63 4.51
CA GLY A 83 -12.20 -11.92 4.61
C GLY A 83 -12.11 -10.40 4.56
N LEU A 84 -10.93 -9.83 4.26
CA LEU A 84 -10.76 -8.40 4.11
C LEU A 84 -11.11 -7.95 2.69
N ASP A 85 -11.61 -6.71 2.56
CA ASP A 85 -11.83 -6.09 1.25
C ASP A 85 -10.50 -5.46 0.82
N ALA A 86 -9.62 -6.27 0.25
CA ALA A 86 -8.28 -5.85 -0.12
C ALA A 86 -8.11 -5.78 -1.63
N ARG A 87 -7.46 -4.70 -2.09
CA ARG A 87 -7.17 -4.44 -3.51
C ARG A 87 -5.72 -4.01 -3.62
N TYR A 88 -5.10 -4.29 -4.75
CA TYR A 88 -3.75 -3.79 -4.99
C TYR A 88 -3.80 -2.57 -5.92
N LEU A 89 -2.86 -1.64 -5.72
CA LEU A 89 -2.77 -0.44 -6.57
C LEU A 89 -2.07 -0.79 -7.88
N VAL A 90 -2.79 -0.63 -8.98
CA VAL A 90 -2.24 -0.82 -10.33
C VAL A 90 -1.10 0.19 -10.53
N ASP A 91 -0.01 -0.25 -11.12
CA ASP A 91 1.21 0.53 -11.38
C ASP A 91 1.99 0.92 -10.11
N GLY A 92 1.43 0.66 -8.94
CA GLY A 92 2.13 0.80 -7.66
C GLY A 92 2.64 2.20 -7.34
N PHE A 93 3.63 2.24 -6.44
CA PHE A 93 4.24 3.51 -6.02
C PHE A 93 4.89 4.23 -7.21
N SER A 94 5.58 3.49 -8.09
CA SER A 94 6.25 4.11 -9.24
C SER A 94 5.25 4.83 -10.15
N GLY A 95 4.11 4.19 -10.43
CA GLY A 95 3.06 4.82 -11.24
C GLY A 95 2.50 6.07 -10.57
N TRP A 96 2.28 6.01 -9.27
CA TRP A 96 1.79 7.15 -8.50
C TRP A 96 2.77 8.33 -8.60
N ARG A 97 4.04 8.07 -8.32
CA ARG A 97 5.09 9.10 -8.37
C ARG A 97 5.28 9.65 -9.79
N ASP A 98 5.42 8.76 -10.77
CA ASP A 98 5.77 9.16 -12.13
C ASP A 98 4.63 9.90 -12.84
N SER A 99 3.40 9.73 -12.37
CA SER A 99 2.25 10.48 -12.86
C SER A 99 2.13 11.87 -12.22
N GLY A 100 3.08 12.25 -11.36
CA GLY A 100 3.09 13.56 -10.71
C GLY A 100 2.16 13.66 -9.51
N ARG A 101 1.65 12.54 -9.00
CA ARG A 101 0.78 12.56 -7.82
C ARG A 101 1.62 12.78 -6.56
N PRO A 102 1.04 13.43 -5.53
CA PRO A 102 1.83 13.86 -4.38
C PRO A 102 2.38 12.73 -3.54
N THR A 103 3.63 12.92 -3.09
CA THR A 103 4.30 12.01 -2.17
C THR A 103 4.80 12.78 -0.97
N VAL A 104 5.12 12.07 0.10
CA VAL A 104 5.72 12.65 1.31
C VAL A 104 7.10 12.03 1.50
N PRO A 105 8.04 12.76 2.14
CA PRO A 105 9.38 12.22 2.34
C PRO A 105 9.38 10.95 3.16
N PHE A 106 10.25 10.01 2.78
CA PHE A 106 10.51 8.82 3.54
C PHE A 106 11.20 9.19 4.86
N LYS A 107 10.73 8.62 5.97
CA LYS A 107 11.32 8.88 7.29
C LYS A 107 12.01 7.62 7.80
N MET A 108 13.31 7.71 8.01
CA MET A 108 14.11 6.59 8.52
C MET A 108 13.59 6.06 9.85
N SER A 109 13.08 6.93 10.71
CA SER A 109 12.59 6.54 12.03
C SER A 109 11.37 5.61 11.95
N GLU A 110 10.73 5.51 10.79
CA GLU A 110 9.59 4.63 10.60
C GLU A 110 10.01 3.23 10.15
N VAL A 111 11.29 3.05 9.85
CA VAL A 111 11.83 1.75 9.45
C VAL A 111 12.35 1.07 10.71
N GLN A 112 11.51 0.24 11.29
CA GLN A 112 11.86 -0.48 12.51
C GLN A 112 12.23 -1.92 12.22
N PRO A 113 13.24 -2.43 12.91
CA PRO A 113 13.60 -3.84 12.78
C PRO A 113 12.48 -4.76 13.22
#